data_faa280b8638f9682648783d522eecaf4
#
_entry.id   faa280b8638f9682648783d522eecaf4
#
_cell.length_a   1.000
_cell.length_b   1.000
_cell.length_c   1.000
_cell.angle_alpha   90.00
_cell.angle_beta   90.00
_cell.angle_gamma   90.00
#
_symmetry.space_group_name_H-M   'P 1'
#
loop_
_entity.id
_entity.type
_entity.pdbx_description
1 polymer ?
#
loop_
_entity_poly.entity_id
_entity_poly.type
_entity_poly.pdbx_seq_one_letter_code
_entity_poly.pdbx_strand_id
1 'polypeptide(L)'
;LNAEVLTSRYGLHVYGMELREVVRQKRGGILHNATQLRELLDEYADEDPEEILPIHLETEGWRGIFPVEGGTFIETLDEAYRKYGEEECLVSCPSNKLALECNHAIRSSVLFYEEEPVVRGERLIVARNNYHYTKRPDRADFIANGEIIEVQRIGRHYYEYGLHFAD
;
A
#
# COMPACT_ATOMS: atom_id res chain seq x y z
N LEU A 1 11.85 12.66 12.21
CA LEU A 1 12.41 13.90 12.77
C LEU A 1 12.80 13.62 14.21
N ASN A 2 14.10 13.74 14.53
CA ASN A 2 14.60 13.51 15.88
C ASN A 2 14.44 14.82 16.71
N ALA A 3 13.86 14.71 17.92
CA ALA A 3 13.63 15.83 18.82
C ALA A 3 14.92 16.55 19.21
N GLU A 4 16.01 15.80 19.42
CA GLU A 4 17.33 16.35 19.74
C GLU A 4 17.89 17.24 18.62
N VAL A 5 17.73 16.81 17.36
CA VAL A 5 18.16 17.58 16.18
C VAL A 5 17.34 18.86 16.06
N LEU A 6 16.04 18.79 16.29
CA LEU A 6 15.15 19.96 16.24
C LEU A 6 15.51 20.98 17.34
N THR A 7 15.81 20.51 18.54
CA THR A 7 16.20 21.37 19.65
C THR A 7 17.60 21.95 19.45
N SER A 8 18.60 21.10 19.14
CA SER A 8 20.00 21.55 19.08
C SER A 8 20.30 22.40 17.85
N ARG A 9 19.76 22.05 16.69
CA ARG A 9 20.07 22.73 15.43
C ARG A 9 19.17 23.93 15.13
N TYR A 10 17.91 23.88 15.59
CA TYR A 10 16.90 24.89 15.25
C TYR A 10 16.37 25.64 16.46
N GLY A 11 16.82 25.32 17.68
CA GLY A 11 16.36 25.98 18.91
C GLY A 11 14.86 25.80 19.21
N LEU A 12 14.25 24.74 18.67
CA LEU A 12 12.82 24.49 18.83
C LEU A 12 12.53 23.77 20.15
N HIS A 13 11.48 24.17 20.83
CA HIS A 13 10.91 23.37 21.92
C HIS A 13 10.06 22.25 21.34
N VAL A 14 10.49 21.01 21.56
CA VAL A 14 9.83 19.82 21.00
C VAL A 14 9.03 19.10 22.09
N TYR A 15 7.74 18.93 21.85
CA TYR A 15 6.86 18.12 22.68
C TYR A 15 6.53 16.83 21.93
N GLY A 16 6.82 15.69 22.54
CA GLY A 16 6.47 14.39 22.00
C GLY A 16 5.15 13.89 22.58
N MET A 17 4.32 13.31 21.73
CA MET A 17 3.14 12.55 22.14
C MET A 17 3.08 11.26 21.35
N GLU A 18 2.90 10.15 22.04
CA GLU A 18 2.76 8.84 21.45
C GLU A 18 1.30 8.41 21.46
N LEU A 19 0.77 8.05 20.28
CA LEU A 19 -0.57 7.50 20.16
C LEU A 19 -0.50 5.99 20.33
N ARG A 20 -0.99 5.48 21.46
CA ARG A 20 -0.93 4.06 21.83
C ARG A 20 -2.23 3.30 21.61
N GLU A 21 -3.34 4.01 21.49
CA GLU A 21 -4.65 3.37 21.31
C GLU A 21 -4.99 3.16 19.86
N VAL A 22 -5.37 1.93 19.49
CA VAL A 22 -5.83 1.57 18.15
C VAL A 22 -7.32 1.89 18.03
N VAL A 23 -7.66 2.94 17.29
CA VAL A 23 -9.04 3.43 17.14
C VAL A 23 -9.79 2.72 16.01
N ARG A 24 -9.10 2.33 14.92
CA ARG A 24 -9.73 1.75 13.72
C ARG A 24 -10.33 0.37 13.94
N GLN A 25 -9.73 -0.44 14.80
CA GLN A 25 -10.18 -1.79 15.08
C GLN A 25 -10.25 -1.99 16.59
N LYS A 26 -11.46 -2.31 17.08
CA LYS A 26 -11.69 -2.49 18.51
C LYS A 26 -11.47 -3.93 18.98
N ARG A 27 -11.63 -4.91 18.10
CA ARG A 27 -11.47 -6.36 18.40
C ARG A 27 -11.23 -7.14 17.10
N GLY A 28 -10.61 -8.31 17.20
CA GLY A 28 -10.46 -9.26 16.09
C GLY A 28 -9.01 -9.69 15.87
N GLY A 29 -8.82 -10.68 15.02
CA GLY A 29 -7.53 -11.31 14.78
C GLY A 29 -6.49 -10.35 14.16
N ILE A 30 -6.92 -9.35 13.37
CA ILE A 30 -6.01 -8.34 12.81
C ILE A 30 -5.39 -7.51 13.93
N LEU A 31 -6.22 -7.02 14.88
CA LEU A 31 -5.71 -6.26 16.01
C LEU A 31 -4.84 -7.11 16.92
N HIS A 32 -5.24 -8.36 17.17
CA HIS A 32 -4.48 -9.31 17.98
C HIS A 32 -3.07 -9.52 17.40
N ASN A 33 -2.98 -9.93 16.13
CA ASN A 33 -1.69 -10.14 15.46
C ASN A 33 -0.86 -8.85 15.35
N ALA A 34 -1.48 -7.71 15.06
CA ALA A 34 -0.77 -6.43 15.01
C ALA A 34 -0.22 -6.00 16.39
N THR A 35 -0.91 -6.33 17.47
CA THR A 35 -0.44 -6.07 18.83
C THR A 35 0.73 -6.97 19.18
N GLN A 36 0.64 -8.27 18.90
CA GLN A 36 1.75 -9.21 19.10
C GLN A 36 2.98 -8.82 18.31
N LEU A 37 2.84 -8.40 17.05
CA LEU A 37 3.97 -7.91 16.26
C LEU A 37 4.61 -6.65 16.84
N ARG A 38 3.82 -5.75 17.41
CA ARG A 38 4.35 -4.55 18.07
C ARG A 38 5.12 -4.89 19.34
N GLU A 39 4.55 -5.76 20.18
CA GLU A 39 5.21 -6.24 21.39
C GLU A 39 6.52 -6.95 21.08
N LEU A 40 6.54 -7.77 20.02
CA LEU A 40 7.75 -8.43 19.55
C LEU A 40 8.81 -7.42 19.08
N LEU A 41 8.41 -6.41 18.31
CA LEU A 41 9.33 -5.35 17.85
C LEU A 41 9.87 -4.52 19.02
N ASP A 42 9.09 -4.26 20.04
CA ASP A 42 9.51 -3.55 21.25
C ASP A 42 10.51 -4.41 22.08
N GLU A 43 10.25 -5.73 22.17
CA GLU A 43 11.14 -6.68 22.85
C GLU A 43 12.52 -6.78 22.19
N TYR A 44 12.55 -6.77 20.86
CA TYR A 44 13.79 -6.90 20.07
C TYR A 44 14.35 -5.55 19.59
N ALA A 45 13.91 -4.43 20.16
CA ALA A 45 14.29 -3.08 19.70
C ALA A 45 15.80 -2.81 19.83
N ASP A 46 16.47 -3.42 20.81
CA ASP A 46 17.89 -3.26 21.10
C ASP A 46 18.77 -4.42 20.58
N GLU A 47 18.16 -5.40 19.90
CA GLU A 47 18.86 -6.57 19.36
C GLU A 47 19.50 -6.26 17.99
N ASP A 48 20.36 -7.19 17.52
CA ASP A 48 21.04 -7.05 16.23
C ASP A 48 20.00 -7.05 15.09
N PRO A 49 20.02 -6.03 14.19
CA PRO A 49 19.09 -5.95 13.06
C PRO A 49 19.20 -7.13 12.08
N GLU A 50 20.25 -7.93 12.13
CA GLU A 50 20.38 -9.16 11.32
C GLU A 50 19.70 -10.37 11.95
N GLU A 51 19.22 -10.28 13.18
CA GLU A 51 18.49 -11.37 13.82
C GLU A 51 17.08 -11.53 13.25
N ILE A 52 16.76 -12.77 12.86
CA ILE A 52 15.44 -13.09 12.31
C ILE A 52 14.43 -13.17 13.44
N LEU A 53 13.49 -12.24 13.47
CA LEU A 53 12.40 -12.23 14.45
C LEU A 53 11.50 -13.48 14.27
N PRO A 54 11.12 -14.15 15.36
CA PRO A 54 10.26 -15.32 15.33
C PRO A 54 8.79 -14.93 15.13
N ILE A 55 8.46 -14.39 13.96
CA ILE A 55 7.10 -13.93 13.65
C ILE A 55 6.17 -15.11 13.47
N HIS A 56 5.15 -15.19 14.31
CA HIS A 56 4.05 -16.13 14.21
C HIS A 56 2.72 -15.39 14.14
N LEU A 57 1.93 -15.65 13.09
CA LEU A 57 0.59 -15.08 12.94
C LEU A 57 -0.46 -16.11 13.32
N GLU A 58 -1.30 -15.76 14.27
CA GLU A 58 -2.44 -16.60 14.66
C GLU A 58 -3.59 -16.40 13.67
N THR A 59 -3.88 -17.45 12.90
CA THR A 59 -4.97 -17.44 11.92
C THR A 59 -6.17 -18.29 12.37
N GLU A 60 -5.95 -19.26 13.25
CA GLU A 60 -7.00 -20.13 13.73
C GLU A 60 -7.89 -19.45 14.77
N GLY A 61 -9.19 -19.73 14.72
CA GLY A 61 -10.17 -19.17 15.65
C GLY A 61 -10.65 -17.75 15.34
N TRP A 62 -10.10 -17.10 14.33
CA TRP A 62 -10.48 -15.76 13.91
C TRP A 62 -11.31 -15.76 12.62
N ARG A 63 -12.48 -15.10 12.64
CA ARG A 63 -13.37 -15.04 11.46
C ARG A 63 -12.87 -14.17 10.32
N GLY A 64 -11.92 -13.27 10.56
CA GLY A 64 -11.47 -12.26 9.59
C GLY A 64 -10.06 -12.51 9.04
N ILE A 65 -9.42 -13.63 9.40
CA ILE A 65 -8.08 -13.98 8.95
C ILE A 65 -8.09 -15.46 8.56
N PHE A 66 -7.56 -15.74 7.37
CA PHE A 66 -7.35 -17.11 6.90
C PHE A 66 -6.11 -17.16 6.02
N PRO A 67 -5.30 -18.21 6.14
CA PRO A 67 -4.15 -18.42 5.28
C PRO A 67 -4.63 -18.74 3.87
N VAL A 68 -3.90 -18.24 2.88
CA VAL A 68 -4.08 -18.57 1.47
C VAL A 68 -2.80 -19.21 0.98
N GLU A 69 -2.90 -20.40 0.38
CA GLU A 69 -1.75 -21.05 -0.24
C GLU A 69 -1.36 -20.31 -1.52
N GLY A 70 -0.04 -20.19 -1.78
CA GLY A 70 0.46 -19.46 -2.95
C GLY A 70 -0.09 -20.00 -4.29
N GLY A 71 -0.35 -21.31 -4.39
CA GLY A 71 -0.92 -21.93 -5.58
C GLY A 71 -2.39 -21.56 -5.85
N THR A 72 -3.15 -21.12 -4.84
CA THR A 72 -4.56 -20.73 -4.97
C THR A 72 -4.79 -19.23 -4.82
N PHE A 73 -3.71 -18.44 -4.75
CA PHE A 73 -3.79 -17.01 -4.51
C PHE A 73 -4.64 -16.27 -5.55
N ILE A 74 -4.41 -16.51 -6.83
CA ILE A 74 -5.14 -15.84 -7.93
C ILE A 74 -6.62 -16.22 -7.92
N GLU A 75 -6.96 -17.51 -7.70
CA GLU A 75 -8.33 -17.98 -7.61
C GLU A 75 -9.06 -17.34 -6.42
N THR A 76 -8.39 -17.29 -5.26
CA THR A 76 -8.93 -16.64 -4.06
C THR A 76 -9.18 -15.14 -4.27
N LEU A 77 -8.28 -14.49 -5.00
CA LEU A 77 -8.41 -13.08 -5.31
C LEU A 77 -9.54 -12.82 -6.32
N ASP A 78 -9.68 -13.65 -7.35
CA ASP A 78 -10.80 -13.58 -8.30
C ASP A 78 -12.15 -13.75 -7.59
N GLU A 79 -12.25 -14.71 -6.66
CA GLU A 79 -13.44 -14.87 -5.83
C GLU A 79 -13.70 -13.63 -4.95
N ALA A 80 -12.66 -13.04 -4.38
CA ALA A 80 -12.78 -11.82 -3.57
C ALA A 80 -13.28 -10.63 -4.41
N TYR A 81 -12.73 -10.45 -5.62
CA TYR A 81 -13.16 -9.38 -6.55
C TYR A 81 -14.61 -9.57 -6.99
N ARG A 82 -15.03 -10.79 -7.28
CA ARG A 82 -16.44 -11.08 -7.60
C ARG A 82 -17.39 -10.83 -6.44
N LYS A 83 -16.94 -11.08 -5.23
CA LYS A 83 -17.77 -10.98 -4.02
C LYS A 83 -17.86 -9.57 -3.46
N TYR A 84 -16.76 -8.85 -3.46
CA TYR A 84 -16.62 -7.56 -2.76
C TYR A 84 -16.42 -6.37 -3.71
N GLY A 85 -16.00 -6.62 -4.96
CA GLY A 85 -15.59 -5.59 -5.91
C GLY A 85 -14.10 -5.26 -5.82
N GLU A 86 -13.53 -4.77 -6.92
CA GLU A 86 -12.12 -4.37 -6.99
C GLU A 86 -11.75 -3.27 -5.99
N GLU A 87 -12.66 -2.35 -5.74
CA GLU A 87 -12.48 -1.19 -4.87
C GLU A 87 -12.38 -1.56 -3.38
N GLU A 88 -12.89 -2.73 -3.00
CA GLU A 88 -12.86 -3.21 -1.63
C GLU A 88 -11.70 -4.20 -1.38
N CYS A 89 -10.92 -4.53 -2.43
CA CYS A 89 -9.83 -5.49 -2.35
C CYS A 89 -8.48 -4.80 -2.55
N LEU A 90 -7.50 -5.16 -1.71
CA LEU A 90 -6.14 -4.67 -1.79
C LEU A 90 -5.14 -5.80 -1.55
N VAL A 91 -4.12 -5.87 -2.39
CA VAL A 91 -2.96 -6.76 -2.20
C VAL A 91 -1.81 -5.94 -1.63
N SER A 92 -1.35 -6.29 -0.44
CA SER A 92 -0.19 -5.67 0.19
C SER A 92 1.04 -6.54 -0.02
N CYS A 93 2.12 -5.96 -0.51
CA CYS A 93 3.37 -6.65 -0.82
C CYS A 93 4.55 -6.04 -0.07
N PRO A 94 5.56 -6.85 0.32
CA PRO A 94 6.74 -6.36 1.04
C PRO A 94 7.71 -5.55 0.16
N SER A 95 7.56 -5.59 -1.16
CA SER A 95 8.41 -4.84 -2.09
C SER A 95 7.65 -4.37 -3.32
N ASN A 96 8.10 -3.26 -3.93
CA ASN A 96 7.56 -2.75 -5.19
C ASN A 96 7.73 -3.75 -6.35
N LYS A 97 8.80 -4.55 -6.33
CA LYS A 97 9.01 -5.59 -7.34
C LYS A 97 7.89 -6.63 -7.28
N LEU A 98 7.61 -7.16 -6.09
CA LEU A 98 6.54 -8.15 -5.91
C LEU A 98 5.16 -7.53 -6.18
N ALA A 99 4.93 -6.28 -5.80
CA ALA A 99 3.70 -5.58 -6.13
C ALA A 99 3.48 -5.47 -7.64
N LEU A 100 4.55 -5.19 -8.41
CA LEU A 100 4.47 -5.16 -9.88
C LEU A 100 4.16 -6.54 -10.48
N GLU A 101 4.81 -7.59 -9.98
CA GLU A 101 4.54 -8.97 -10.39
C GLU A 101 3.09 -9.37 -10.09
N CYS A 102 2.57 -9.05 -8.90
CA CYS A 102 1.17 -9.26 -8.54
C CYS A 102 0.22 -8.47 -9.44
N ASN A 103 0.52 -7.20 -9.74
CA ASN A 103 -0.29 -6.38 -10.63
C ASN A 103 -0.37 -6.99 -12.03
N HIS A 104 0.74 -7.48 -12.58
CA HIS A 104 0.74 -8.16 -13.86
C HIS A 104 -0.11 -9.44 -13.84
N ALA A 105 0.03 -10.26 -12.80
CA ALA A 105 -0.78 -11.45 -12.64
C ALA A 105 -2.28 -11.16 -12.50
N ILE A 106 -2.64 -10.13 -11.74
CA ILE A 106 -4.03 -9.69 -11.57
C ILE A 106 -4.59 -9.17 -12.90
N ARG A 107 -3.84 -8.31 -13.58
CA ARG A 107 -4.27 -7.75 -14.87
C ARG A 107 -4.52 -8.83 -15.91
N SER A 108 -3.64 -9.83 -16.00
CA SER A 108 -3.77 -10.90 -16.99
C SER A 108 -4.82 -11.96 -16.60
N SER A 109 -4.82 -12.39 -15.35
CA SER A 109 -5.59 -13.59 -14.96
C SER A 109 -6.94 -13.28 -14.32
N VAL A 110 -7.15 -12.07 -13.80
CA VAL A 110 -8.38 -11.66 -13.10
C VAL A 110 -9.14 -10.61 -13.90
N LEU A 111 -8.44 -9.57 -14.39
CA LEU A 111 -9.06 -8.45 -15.11
C LEU A 111 -9.04 -8.60 -16.64
N PHE A 112 -8.24 -9.52 -17.16
CA PHE A 112 -8.08 -9.80 -18.61
C PHE A 112 -7.62 -8.58 -19.44
N TYR A 113 -6.71 -7.77 -18.89
CA TYR A 113 -6.13 -6.56 -19.51
C TYR A 113 -4.74 -6.81 -20.12
N GLU A 114 -4.52 -7.97 -20.73
CA GLU A 114 -3.18 -8.46 -21.09
C GLU A 114 -2.42 -7.60 -22.11
N GLU A 115 -3.13 -7.10 -23.13
CA GLU A 115 -2.49 -6.51 -24.32
C GLU A 115 -2.18 -5.02 -24.18
N GLU A 116 -2.88 -4.32 -23.31
CA GLU A 116 -2.77 -2.87 -23.20
C GLU A 116 -1.95 -2.46 -21.97
N PRO A 117 -1.02 -1.49 -22.10
CA PRO A 117 -0.25 -0.99 -20.95
C PRO A 117 -1.12 -0.42 -19.84
N VAL A 118 -2.21 0.25 -20.22
CA VAL A 118 -3.23 0.83 -19.33
C VAL A 118 -4.55 0.78 -20.08
N VAL A 119 -5.65 0.49 -19.38
CA VAL A 119 -6.99 0.47 -19.98
C VAL A 119 -7.94 1.46 -19.30
N ARG A 120 -9.01 1.84 -20.01
CA ARG A 120 -10.05 2.68 -19.43
C ARG A 120 -10.75 1.94 -18.29
N GLY A 121 -10.98 2.64 -17.16
CA GLY A 121 -11.58 2.09 -15.94
C GLY A 121 -10.55 1.49 -15.00
N GLU A 122 -9.30 1.34 -15.43
CA GLU A 122 -8.25 0.80 -14.56
C GLU A 122 -7.92 1.77 -13.42
N ARG A 123 -7.69 1.22 -12.24
CA ARG A 123 -7.34 1.99 -11.04
C ARG A 123 -5.84 2.01 -10.85
N LEU A 124 -5.30 3.20 -10.69
CA LEU A 124 -3.89 3.44 -10.50
C LEU A 124 -3.65 4.10 -9.13
N ILE A 125 -2.54 3.75 -8.50
CA ILE A 125 -2.07 4.43 -7.29
C ILE A 125 -0.99 5.45 -7.66
N VAL A 126 -1.12 6.65 -7.14
CA VAL A 126 -0.13 7.71 -7.34
C VAL A 126 1.12 7.40 -6.53
N ALA A 127 2.23 7.13 -7.19
CA ALA A 127 3.49 6.73 -6.55
C ALA A 127 4.31 7.91 -5.99
N ARG A 128 4.03 9.15 -6.42
CA ARG A 128 4.72 10.37 -5.96
C ARG A 128 3.79 11.57 -6.03
N ASN A 129 3.98 12.52 -5.11
CA ASN A 129 3.29 13.81 -5.19
C ASN A 129 3.57 14.50 -6.52
N ASN A 130 2.51 15.00 -7.15
CA ASN A 130 2.61 15.78 -8.37
C ASN A 130 2.00 17.17 -8.15
N TYR A 131 2.80 18.20 -8.34
CA TYR A 131 2.43 19.61 -8.14
C TYR A 131 2.19 20.35 -9.45
N HIS A 132 2.31 19.70 -10.61
CA HIS A 132 2.33 20.36 -11.92
C HIS A 132 1.01 20.25 -12.69
N TYR A 133 0.23 19.20 -12.44
CA TYR A 133 -0.98 18.91 -13.21
C TYR A 133 -2.30 19.37 -12.55
N THR A 134 -2.21 20.27 -11.59
CA THR A 134 -3.40 20.83 -10.95
C THR A 134 -4.00 21.92 -11.83
N LYS A 135 -5.28 21.82 -12.15
CA LYS A 135 -6.01 22.77 -13.00
C LYS A 135 -6.29 24.13 -12.35
N ARG A 136 -5.93 24.32 -11.09
CA ARG A 136 -6.23 25.51 -10.30
C ARG A 136 -4.96 26.10 -9.69
N PRO A 137 -4.28 27.02 -10.41
CA PRO A 137 -3.04 27.63 -9.95
C PRO A 137 -3.21 28.51 -8.69
N ASP A 138 -4.44 28.85 -8.34
CA ASP A 138 -4.82 29.66 -7.17
C ASP A 138 -5.01 28.85 -5.88
N ARG A 139 -4.99 27.54 -5.95
CA ARG A 139 -5.01 26.64 -4.80
C ARG A 139 -3.75 25.81 -4.76
N ALA A 140 -3.26 25.54 -3.56
CA ALA A 140 -2.17 24.59 -3.31
C ALA A 140 -2.67 23.15 -3.48
N ASP A 141 -3.35 22.88 -4.60
CA ASP A 141 -3.82 21.55 -4.95
C ASP A 141 -2.65 20.77 -5.56
N PHE A 142 -2.49 19.55 -5.17
CA PHE A 142 -1.54 18.62 -5.74
C PHE A 142 -2.15 17.22 -5.74
N ILE A 143 -1.66 16.36 -6.62
CA ILE A 143 -2.03 14.95 -6.62
C ILE A 143 -1.12 14.27 -5.61
N ALA A 144 -1.70 13.74 -4.53
CA ALA A 144 -0.93 13.18 -3.43
C ALA A 144 -0.44 11.77 -3.72
N ASN A 145 0.75 11.46 -3.21
CA ASN A 145 1.21 10.08 -3.14
C ASN A 145 0.22 9.22 -2.34
N GLY A 146 -0.15 8.07 -2.88
CA GLY A 146 -1.13 7.16 -2.30
C GLY A 146 -2.58 7.43 -2.70
N GLU A 147 -2.88 8.51 -3.46
CA GLU A 147 -4.20 8.68 -4.05
C GLU A 147 -4.49 7.59 -5.07
N ILE A 148 -5.74 7.13 -5.09
CA ILE A 148 -6.24 6.20 -6.10
C ILE A 148 -6.99 7.00 -7.14
N ILE A 149 -6.59 6.83 -8.40
CA ILE A 149 -7.21 7.46 -9.55
C ILE A 149 -7.76 6.40 -10.50
N GLU A 150 -8.80 6.74 -11.27
CA GLU A 150 -9.37 5.88 -12.29
C GLU A 150 -9.08 6.47 -13.67
N VAL A 151 -8.66 5.62 -14.60
CA VAL A 151 -8.38 6.01 -15.99
C VAL A 151 -9.70 6.24 -16.72
N GLN A 152 -10.05 7.49 -16.96
CA GLN A 152 -11.27 7.85 -17.67
C GLN A 152 -11.15 7.71 -19.19
N ARG A 153 -9.98 8.05 -19.73
CA ARG A 153 -9.71 8.00 -21.16
C ARG A 153 -8.21 7.93 -21.41
N ILE A 154 -7.81 7.17 -22.40
CA ILE A 154 -6.45 7.11 -22.89
C ILE A 154 -6.40 7.93 -24.19
N GLY A 155 -5.48 8.90 -24.23
CA GLY A 155 -5.29 9.78 -25.39
C GLY A 155 -4.26 9.22 -26.36
N ARG A 156 -3.35 10.08 -26.81
CA ARG A 156 -2.32 9.67 -27.74
C ARG A 156 -1.16 9.02 -27.01
N HIS A 157 -0.66 7.93 -27.58
CA HIS A 157 0.60 7.34 -27.14
C HIS A 157 1.76 8.02 -27.88
N TYR A 158 2.82 8.38 -27.18
CA TYR A 158 4.03 8.94 -27.78
C TYR A 158 5.27 8.50 -27.00
N TYR A 159 6.41 8.51 -27.72
CA TYR A 159 7.71 8.20 -27.13
C TYR A 159 8.53 9.47 -27.04
N GLU A 160 9.04 9.77 -25.87
CA GLU A 160 9.93 10.90 -25.63
C GLU A 160 11.02 10.50 -24.62
N TYR A 161 12.26 10.88 -24.89
CA TYR A 161 13.41 10.54 -24.04
C TYR A 161 13.57 9.04 -23.73
N GLY A 162 13.15 8.16 -24.61
CA GLY A 162 13.19 6.71 -24.41
C GLY A 162 12.11 6.17 -23.46
N LEU A 163 11.14 6.98 -23.05
CA LEU A 163 9.99 6.62 -22.24
C LEU A 163 8.71 6.64 -23.08
N HIS A 164 7.79 5.77 -22.73
CA HIS A 164 6.46 5.71 -23.31
C HIS A 164 5.49 6.53 -22.46
N PHE A 165 4.82 7.47 -23.10
CA PHE A 165 3.81 8.33 -22.48
C PHE A 165 2.44 8.08 -23.12
N ALA A 166 1.40 8.28 -22.34
CA ALA A 166 0.01 8.33 -22.81
C ALA A 166 -0.70 9.53 -22.14
N ASP A 167 -1.47 10.29 -22.93
CA ASP A 167 -2.31 11.39 -22.43
C ASP A 167 -3.69 10.89 -21.95
#